data_74fbee0818fbe5e3e9bb70da0e2b4f7d
#
_entry.id   74fbee0818fbe5e3e9bb70da0e2b4f7d
#
_cell.length_a   1.000
_cell.length_b   1.000
_cell.length_c   1.000
_cell.angle_alpha   90.00
_cell.angle_beta   90.00
_cell.angle_gamma   90.00
#
_symmetry.space_group_name_H-M   'P 1'
#
loop_
_entity.id
_entity.type
_entity.pdbx_description
1 polymer ?
#
loop_
_entity_poly.entity_id
_entity_poly.type
_entity_poly.pdbx_seq_one_letter_code
_entity_poly.pdbx_strand_id
1 'polypeptide(L)'
;MSRVREAFGVEVPLRRLFEGPTVAELARAVETALAAGAPAPDGPIPRAPRTLRAPADTALPLSFAQERLWFLDRLEPGQTLYNLPLVLRLEGELDAAALAAAFGEIARRHEALRTVFAERDGEPVQVVLPAGPWELPAADLSGLPAAAREREADRLAAAEAARPFDLSRGPLLRAVLLRLAPGRHELLLTFHHIVSDGWSMGVLVREMGALYAAALDGRPSPLPELPVQYADFALWQRRWLTGKVLERHTAYWRERLRGLPAETELPADRSRPAVASHRGAEHRFALDAGQVSALEGLARREGTTPFMVLAAATLALLSRLSGRDDLSLGTP
;
A
#
# COMPACT_ATOMS: atom_id res chain seq x y z
N MET A 1 -17.21 -5.80 3.03
CA MET A 1 -17.61 -6.63 1.87
C MET A 1 -16.92 -8.00 1.86
N SER A 2 -15.60 -8.13 2.10
CA SER A 2 -14.93 -9.45 2.18
C SER A 2 -15.57 -10.42 3.19
N ARG A 3 -15.92 -9.92 4.39
CA ARG A 3 -16.64 -10.72 5.41
C ARG A 3 -18.03 -11.17 4.97
N VAL A 4 -18.73 -10.36 4.18
CA VAL A 4 -20.04 -10.73 3.60
C VAL A 4 -19.87 -11.87 2.59
N ARG A 5 -18.86 -11.77 1.71
CA ARG A 5 -18.54 -12.83 0.76
C ARG A 5 -18.11 -14.12 1.47
N GLU A 6 -17.29 -14.00 2.51
CA GLU A 6 -16.81 -15.16 3.29
C GLU A 6 -17.97 -15.86 4.01
N ALA A 7 -18.90 -15.10 4.60
CA ALA A 7 -20.01 -15.65 5.40
C ALA A 7 -21.17 -16.18 4.54
N PHE A 8 -21.46 -15.54 3.40
CA PHE A 8 -22.65 -15.81 2.60
C PHE A 8 -22.36 -16.32 1.17
N GLY A 9 -21.08 -16.36 0.74
CA GLY A 9 -20.69 -16.85 -0.59
C GLY A 9 -21.18 -15.97 -1.76
N VAL A 10 -21.65 -14.75 -1.48
CA VAL A 10 -22.16 -13.83 -2.49
C VAL A 10 -21.38 -12.52 -2.53
N GLU A 11 -21.34 -11.90 -3.69
CA GLU A 11 -20.75 -10.58 -3.85
C GLU A 11 -21.85 -9.51 -3.85
N VAL A 12 -21.73 -8.57 -2.93
CA VAL A 12 -22.58 -7.37 -2.89
C VAL A 12 -21.70 -6.18 -3.32
N PRO A 13 -22.09 -5.42 -4.35
CA PRO A 13 -21.31 -4.26 -4.79
C PRO A 13 -21.12 -3.27 -3.63
N LEU A 14 -19.90 -2.75 -3.48
CA LEU A 14 -19.55 -1.80 -2.41
C LEU A 14 -20.47 -0.58 -2.41
N ARG A 15 -20.94 -0.16 -3.58
CA ARG A 15 -21.91 0.91 -3.77
C ARG A 15 -23.17 0.73 -2.93
N ARG A 16 -23.67 -0.52 -2.73
CA ARG A 16 -24.84 -0.82 -1.92
C ARG A 16 -24.67 -0.46 -0.44
N LEU A 17 -23.45 -0.49 0.05
CA LEU A 17 -23.12 -0.04 1.41
C LEU A 17 -23.27 1.47 1.58
N PHE A 18 -23.06 2.23 0.52
CA PHE A 18 -23.21 3.68 0.51
C PHE A 18 -24.64 4.13 0.16
N GLU A 19 -25.34 3.38 -0.68
CA GLU A 19 -26.74 3.63 -1.03
C GLU A 19 -27.69 3.33 0.12
N GLY A 20 -27.32 2.35 0.98
CA GLY A 20 -28.07 1.93 2.14
C GLY A 20 -27.14 1.62 3.31
N PRO A 21 -26.70 2.63 4.10
CA PRO A 21 -25.68 2.45 5.14
C PRO A 21 -26.22 1.84 6.45
N THR A 22 -27.24 0.98 6.35
CA THR A 22 -27.78 0.26 7.50
C THR A 22 -27.55 -1.24 7.39
N VAL A 23 -27.50 -1.92 8.55
CA VAL A 23 -27.39 -3.38 8.59
C VAL A 23 -28.58 -4.05 7.88
N ALA A 24 -29.77 -3.49 8.01
CA ALA A 24 -30.99 -4.00 7.35
C ALA A 24 -30.93 -3.91 5.83
N GLU A 25 -30.33 -2.85 5.28
CA GLU A 25 -30.17 -2.67 3.83
C GLU A 25 -29.07 -3.55 3.28
N LEU A 26 -27.98 -3.73 4.05
CA LEU A 26 -26.94 -4.70 3.72
C LEU A 26 -27.50 -6.13 3.71
N ALA A 27 -28.32 -6.50 4.70
CA ALA A 27 -28.96 -7.80 4.76
C ALA A 27 -29.86 -8.02 3.53
N ARG A 28 -30.71 -7.05 3.17
CA ARG A 28 -31.54 -7.12 1.95
C ARG A 28 -30.71 -7.24 0.65
N ALA A 29 -29.58 -6.54 0.57
CA ALA A 29 -28.68 -6.66 -0.57
C ALA A 29 -28.04 -8.05 -0.66
N VAL A 30 -27.67 -8.64 0.49
CA VAL A 30 -27.18 -10.03 0.58
C VAL A 30 -28.26 -11.02 0.17
N GLU A 31 -29.49 -10.90 0.71
CA GLU A 31 -30.63 -11.75 0.35
C GLU A 31 -30.95 -11.67 -1.15
N THR A 32 -30.92 -10.48 -1.73
CA THR A 32 -31.11 -10.27 -3.17
C THR A 32 -30.03 -10.97 -3.99
N ALA A 33 -28.76 -10.87 -3.56
CA ALA A 33 -27.65 -11.53 -4.23
C ALA A 33 -27.71 -13.07 -4.11
N LEU A 34 -28.13 -13.59 -2.95
CA LEU A 34 -28.42 -15.02 -2.74
C LEU A 34 -29.54 -15.53 -3.63
N ALA A 35 -30.64 -14.78 -3.71
CA ALA A 35 -31.79 -15.13 -4.55
C ALA A 35 -31.47 -15.08 -6.06
N ALA A 36 -30.59 -14.18 -6.47
CA ALA A 36 -30.15 -14.07 -7.86
C ALA A 36 -29.24 -15.23 -8.30
N GLY A 37 -28.77 -16.07 -7.37
CA GLY A 37 -27.91 -17.21 -7.68
C GLY A 37 -26.59 -16.81 -8.39
N ALA A 38 -26.22 -15.52 -8.29
CA ALA A 38 -25.00 -15.04 -8.91
C ALA A 38 -23.80 -15.63 -8.15
N PRO A 39 -23.03 -16.57 -8.76
CA PRO A 39 -21.79 -17.00 -8.15
C PRO A 39 -20.89 -15.79 -7.95
N ALA A 40 -20.17 -15.77 -6.82
CA ALA A 40 -19.05 -14.82 -6.70
C ALA A 40 -18.20 -14.98 -7.98
N PRO A 41 -17.93 -13.91 -8.73
CA PRO A 41 -17.12 -14.03 -9.92
C PRO A 41 -15.78 -14.62 -9.48
N ASP A 42 -15.46 -15.77 -10.07
CA ASP A 42 -14.16 -16.41 -9.95
C ASP A 42 -13.79 -16.88 -8.52
N GLY A 43 -14.08 -18.08 -8.16
CA GLY A 43 -13.69 -18.79 -6.95
C GLY A 43 -12.47 -18.29 -6.14
N PRO A 44 -12.06 -18.94 -5.08
CA PRO A 44 -10.91 -18.50 -4.28
C PRO A 44 -9.65 -18.43 -5.17
N ILE A 45 -8.82 -17.41 -4.94
CA ILE A 45 -7.52 -17.27 -5.65
C ILE A 45 -6.72 -18.56 -5.43
N PRO A 46 -6.40 -19.33 -6.49
CA PRO A 46 -5.68 -20.57 -6.33
C PRO A 46 -4.21 -20.31 -5.96
N ARG A 47 -3.67 -21.10 -5.05
CA ARG A 47 -2.25 -21.02 -4.72
C ARG A 47 -1.42 -21.57 -5.89
N ALA A 48 -0.49 -20.76 -6.39
CA ALA A 48 0.44 -21.17 -7.41
C ALA A 48 1.47 -22.18 -6.86
N PRO A 49 1.90 -23.19 -7.63
CA PRO A 49 2.97 -24.08 -7.21
C PRO A 49 4.25 -23.29 -6.90
N ARG A 50 4.90 -23.62 -5.78
CA ARG A 50 6.23 -23.11 -5.42
C ARG A 50 7.23 -24.24 -5.64
N THR A 51 7.92 -24.21 -6.76
CA THR A 51 9.01 -25.17 -7.03
C THR A 51 10.30 -24.61 -6.42
N LEU A 52 10.71 -25.18 -5.29
CA LEU A 52 11.91 -24.75 -4.56
C LEU A 52 13.24 -25.21 -5.21
N ARG A 53 13.23 -25.83 -6.39
CA ARG A 53 14.40 -26.48 -6.96
C ARG A 53 15.46 -25.55 -7.56
N ALA A 54 15.07 -24.39 -8.08
CA ALA A 54 16.01 -23.34 -8.47
C ALA A 54 15.25 -21.99 -8.52
N PRO A 55 15.84 -20.86 -8.19
CA PRO A 55 15.23 -19.54 -8.40
C PRO A 55 14.78 -19.33 -9.85
N ALA A 56 15.42 -20.02 -10.79
CA ALA A 56 15.13 -19.99 -12.21
C ALA A 56 13.75 -20.58 -12.56
N ASP A 57 13.28 -21.60 -11.81
CA ASP A 57 12.04 -22.32 -12.14
C ASP A 57 10.78 -21.68 -11.49
N THR A 58 10.95 -20.67 -10.65
CA THR A 58 9.89 -20.03 -9.86
C THR A 58 9.51 -18.63 -10.38
N ALA A 59 9.84 -18.32 -11.62
CA ALA A 59 9.43 -17.07 -12.24
C ALA A 59 7.92 -17.05 -12.42
N LEU A 60 7.27 -16.05 -11.83
CA LEU A 60 5.84 -15.81 -11.93
C LEU A 60 5.59 -14.46 -12.63
N PRO A 61 4.46 -14.30 -13.34
CA PRO A 61 4.15 -13.03 -13.98
C PRO A 61 3.91 -11.94 -12.92
N LEU A 62 4.19 -10.70 -13.26
CA LEU A 62 3.85 -9.55 -12.45
C LEU A 62 2.34 -9.29 -12.48
N SER A 63 1.77 -8.71 -11.42
CA SER A 63 0.48 -8.05 -11.52
C SER A 63 0.59 -6.81 -12.44
N PHE A 64 -0.54 -6.32 -12.95
CA PHE A 64 -0.51 -5.09 -13.77
C PHE A 64 0.03 -3.88 -13.03
N ALA A 65 -0.20 -3.78 -11.71
CA ALA A 65 0.37 -2.73 -10.89
C ALA A 65 1.89 -2.86 -10.75
N GLN A 66 2.39 -4.07 -10.51
CA GLN A 66 3.83 -4.34 -10.45
C GLN A 66 4.52 -4.08 -11.79
N GLU A 67 3.92 -4.51 -12.90
CA GLU A 67 4.47 -4.29 -14.25
C GLU A 67 4.63 -2.80 -14.55
N ARG A 68 3.62 -1.98 -14.20
CA ARG A 68 3.72 -0.53 -14.35
C ARG A 68 4.89 0.06 -13.54
N LEU A 69 5.05 -0.34 -12.28
CA LEU A 69 6.11 0.17 -11.42
C LEU A 69 7.49 -0.32 -11.86
N TRP A 70 7.59 -1.57 -12.31
CA TRP A 70 8.81 -2.13 -12.87
C TRP A 70 9.21 -1.41 -14.15
N PHE A 71 8.27 -1.13 -15.06
CA PHE A 71 8.52 -0.37 -16.28
C PHE A 71 9.04 1.04 -15.98
N LEU A 72 8.43 1.73 -15.01
CA LEU A 72 8.86 3.08 -14.61
C LEU A 72 10.27 3.08 -14.00
N ASP A 73 10.61 2.08 -13.19
CA ASP A 73 11.96 1.91 -12.65
C ASP A 73 13.02 1.67 -13.77
N ARG A 74 12.64 0.90 -14.80
CA ARG A 74 13.50 0.68 -15.98
C ARG A 74 13.64 1.92 -16.85
N LEU A 75 12.61 2.77 -16.91
CA LEU A 75 12.66 4.01 -17.67
C LEU A 75 13.55 5.06 -17.00
N GLU A 76 13.52 5.16 -15.69
CA GLU A 76 14.32 6.09 -14.89
C GLU A 76 14.99 5.35 -13.71
N PRO A 77 16.09 4.64 -13.94
CA PRO A 77 16.76 3.86 -12.90
C PRO A 77 17.26 4.72 -11.75
N GLY A 78 17.16 4.20 -10.52
CA GLY A 78 17.66 4.86 -9.33
C GLY A 78 16.78 5.97 -8.78
N GLN A 79 15.56 6.12 -9.27
CA GLN A 79 14.58 7.05 -8.70
C GLN A 79 14.08 6.57 -7.33
N THR A 80 13.63 7.52 -6.51
CA THR A 80 13.07 7.27 -5.18
C THR A 80 11.60 7.63 -5.06
N LEU A 81 10.94 7.92 -6.18
CA LEU A 81 9.56 8.36 -6.25
C LEU A 81 8.58 7.34 -5.62
N TYR A 82 8.91 6.07 -5.74
CA TYR A 82 8.12 4.96 -5.21
C TYR A 82 8.66 4.39 -3.89
N ASN A 83 9.55 5.10 -3.22
CA ASN A 83 9.90 4.80 -1.84
C ASN A 83 8.75 5.22 -0.93
N LEU A 84 8.36 4.34 -0.01
CA LEU A 84 7.37 4.57 1.03
C LEU A 84 8.08 4.63 2.38
N PRO A 85 8.57 5.81 2.81
CA PRO A 85 9.19 5.95 4.11
C PRO A 85 8.13 6.02 5.21
N LEU A 86 8.44 5.40 6.35
CA LEU A 86 7.64 5.43 7.57
C LEU A 86 8.57 5.54 8.76
N VAL A 87 8.30 6.47 9.67
CA VAL A 87 9.01 6.61 10.94
C VAL A 87 8.05 6.26 12.06
N LEU A 88 8.38 5.24 12.84
CA LEU A 88 7.60 4.83 14.01
C LEU A 88 8.37 5.18 15.28
N ARG A 89 7.72 5.92 16.18
CA ARG A 89 8.24 6.18 17.52
C ARG A 89 7.88 5.02 18.45
N LEU A 90 8.89 4.50 19.13
CA LEU A 90 8.75 3.40 20.05
C LEU A 90 9.16 3.89 21.46
N GLU A 91 8.24 3.76 22.40
CA GLU A 91 8.43 4.16 23.79
C GLU A 91 8.41 2.94 24.71
N GLY A 92 9.27 2.93 25.71
CA GLY A 92 9.47 1.82 26.64
C GLY A 92 10.74 1.04 26.35
N GLU A 93 10.96 -0.01 27.16
CA GLU A 93 12.09 -0.92 26.97
C GLU A 93 11.91 -1.73 25.68
N LEU A 94 12.96 -1.75 24.86
CA LEU A 94 12.95 -2.41 23.56
C LEU A 94 14.06 -3.45 23.48
N ASP A 95 13.69 -4.68 23.14
CA ASP A 95 14.62 -5.73 22.76
C ASP A 95 14.83 -5.73 21.24
N ALA A 96 15.99 -5.25 20.81
CA ALA A 96 16.34 -5.15 19.39
C ALA A 96 16.47 -6.53 18.71
N ALA A 97 16.85 -7.57 19.44
CA ALA A 97 16.96 -8.91 18.90
C ALA A 97 15.56 -9.53 18.66
N ALA A 98 14.64 -9.35 19.60
CA ALA A 98 13.24 -9.73 19.42
C ALA A 98 12.58 -8.98 18.26
N LEU A 99 12.89 -7.68 18.09
CA LEU A 99 12.39 -6.90 16.97
C LEU A 99 12.97 -7.39 15.63
N ALA A 100 14.26 -7.70 15.56
CA ALA A 100 14.88 -8.29 14.36
C ALA A 100 14.28 -9.66 14.03
N ALA A 101 14.04 -10.50 15.02
CA ALA A 101 13.37 -11.79 14.84
C ALA A 101 11.94 -11.63 14.28
N ALA A 102 11.19 -10.64 14.79
CA ALA A 102 9.86 -10.32 14.29
C ALA A 102 9.89 -9.86 12.81
N PHE A 103 10.88 -9.06 12.40
CA PHE A 103 11.09 -8.70 10.98
C PHE A 103 11.43 -9.92 10.11
N GLY A 104 12.28 -10.82 10.61
CA GLY A 104 12.59 -12.07 9.92
C GLY A 104 11.33 -12.90 9.65
N GLU A 105 10.47 -13.01 10.66
CA GLU A 105 9.21 -13.75 10.53
C GLU A 105 8.21 -13.03 9.60
N ILE A 106 8.12 -11.72 9.62
CA ILE A 106 7.32 -10.91 8.65
C ILE A 106 7.80 -11.18 7.21
N ALA A 107 9.11 -11.13 6.97
CA ALA A 107 9.68 -11.38 5.65
C ALA A 107 9.49 -12.85 5.20
N ARG A 108 9.55 -13.82 6.15
CA ARG A 108 9.23 -15.22 5.85
C ARG A 108 7.77 -15.38 5.44
N ARG A 109 6.88 -14.77 6.21
CA ARG A 109 5.42 -14.88 6.08
C ARG A 109 4.88 -14.23 4.81
N HIS A 110 5.36 -13.02 4.48
CA HIS A 110 4.94 -12.25 3.33
C HIS A 110 5.94 -12.39 2.18
N GLU A 111 5.66 -13.28 1.23
CA GLU A 111 6.52 -13.53 0.08
C GLU A 111 6.85 -12.25 -0.71
N ALA A 112 5.94 -11.28 -0.76
CA ALA A 112 6.17 -10.00 -1.43
C ALA A 112 7.42 -9.27 -0.92
N LEU A 113 7.73 -9.34 0.40
CA LEU A 113 8.88 -8.65 1.00
C LEU A 113 10.23 -9.29 0.65
N ARG A 114 10.22 -10.52 0.14
CA ARG A 114 11.41 -11.23 -0.35
C ARG A 114 11.32 -11.56 -1.84
N THR A 115 10.50 -10.82 -2.56
CA THR A 115 10.36 -10.93 -4.01
C THR A 115 11.29 -9.93 -4.69
N VAL A 116 11.94 -10.38 -5.75
CA VAL A 116 12.74 -9.54 -6.67
C VAL A 116 12.16 -9.61 -8.07
N PHE A 117 12.52 -8.66 -8.90
CA PHE A 117 11.96 -8.50 -10.24
C PHE A 117 13.07 -8.59 -11.27
N ALA A 118 12.91 -9.47 -12.23
CA ALA A 118 13.89 -9.73 -13.27
C ALA A 118 13.22 -9.70 -14.66
N GLU A 119 14.03 -9.77 -15.70
CA GLU A 119 13.57 -9.93 -17.08
C GLU A 119 13.98 -11.33 -17.57
N ARG A 120 13.06 -12.03 -18.21
CA ARG A 120 13.31 -13.31 -18.87
C ARG A 120 12.62 -13.35 -20.23
N ASP A 121 13.39 -13.65 -21.22
CA ASP A 121 12.89 -13.74 -22.61
C ASP A 121 12.17 -12.45 -23.06
N GLY A 122 12.62 -11.29 -22.57
CA GLY A 122 12.01 -9.99 -22.82
C GLY A 122 10.78 -9.64 -21.95
N GLU A 123 10.34 -10.55 -21.08
CA GLU A 123 9.18 -10.36 -20.22
C GLU A 123 9.56 -10.14 -18.74
N PRO A 124 8.88 -9.22 -18.02
CA PRO A 124 9.12 -9.01 -16.60
C PRO A 124 8.56 -10.16 -15.79
N VAL A 125 9.36 -10.65 -14.85
CA VAL A 125 8.99 -11.73 -13.94
C VAL A 125 9.31 -11.38 -12.50
N GLN A 126 8.50 -11.91 -11.57
CA GLN A 126 8.79 -11.88 -10.15
C GLN A 126 9.36 -13.22 -9.67
N VAL A 127 10.37 -13.14 -8.82
CA VAL A 127 11.04 -14.31 -8.25
C VAL A 127 11.00 -14.19 -6.74
N VAL A 128 10.37 -15.18 -6.09
CA VAL A 128 10.30 -15.25 -4.63
C VAL A 128 11.57 -15.91 -4.11
N LEU A 129 12.37 -15.17 -3.35
CA LEU A 129 13.60 -15.67 -2.74
C LEU A 129 13.29 -16.53 -1.51
N PRO A 130 14.18 -17.43 -1.12
CA PRO A 130 14.10 -18.13 0.17
C PRO A 130 14.06 -17.13 1.34
N ALA A 131 13.36 -17.49 2.41
CA ALA A 131 13.47 -16.75 3.65
C ALA A 131 14.90 -16.89 4.23
N GLY A 132 15.41 -15.79 4.76
CA GLY A 132 16.74 -15.72 5.36
C GLY A 132 16.71 -14.95 6.68
N PRO A 133 17.84 -14.87 7.38
CA PRO A 133 17.97 -14.04 8.57
C PRO A 133 17.72 -12.57 8.20
N TRP A 134 17.15 -11.83 9.15
CA TRP A 134 16.92 -10.40 9.00
C TRP A 134 17.92 -9.63 9.88
N GLU A 135 18.68 -8.73 9.27
CA GLU A 135 19.52 -7.80 10.00
C GLU A 135 18.76 -6.50 10.28
N LEU A 136 18.82 -6.02 11.52
CA LEU A 136 18.26 -4.74 11.93
C LEU A 136 19.43 -3.80 12.30
N PRO A 137 19.95 -3.00 11.37
CA PRO A 137 20.95 -2.00 11.68
C PRO A 137 20.44 -1.03 12.74
N ALA A 138 21.31 -0.68 13.69
CA ALA A 138 20.96 0.25 14.76
C ALA A 138 22.03 1.35 14.90
N ALA A 139 21.59 2.57 15.23
CA ALA A 139 22.45 3.67 15.58
C ALA A 139 22.04 4.25 16.95
N ASP A 140 23.01 4.45 17.84
CA ASP A 140 22.80 5.06 19.15
C ASP A 140 23.12 6.56 19.09
N LEU A 141 22.08 7.38 19.17
CA LEU A 141 22.14 8.84 19.20
C LEU A 141 22.00 9.40 20.62
N SER A 142 21.85 8.56 21.65
CA SER A 142 21.56 8.97 23.02
C SER A 142 22.64 9.84 23.64
N GLY A 143 23.89 9.70 23.18
CA GLY A 143 25.02 10.54 23.60
C GLY A 143 25.03 11.97 23.05
N LEU A 144 24.16 12.29 22.09
CA LEU A 144 24.09 13.64 21.50
C LEU A 144 23.22 14.58 22.34
N PRO A 145 23.54 15.89 22.40
CA PRO A 145 22.63 16.90 22.94
C PRO A 145 21.27 16.85 22.23
N ALA A 146 20.16 17.11 22.95
CA ALA A 146 18.81 16.91 22.47
C ALA A 146 18.54 17.51 21.06
N ALA A 147 18.89 18.77 20.84
CA ALA A 147 18.67 19.40 19.54
C ALA A 147 19.57 18.85 18.41
N ALA A 148 20.77 18.34 18.72
CA ALA A 148 21.63 17.70 17.75
C ALA A 148 21.12 16.28 17.40
N ARG A 149 20.62 15.59 18.38
CA ARG A 149 20.02 14.24 18.25
C ARG A 149 18.78 14.24 17.35
N GLU A 150 17.85 15.17 17.57
CA GLU A 150 16.64 15.28 16.72
C GLU A 150 17.04 15.60 15.26
N ARG A 151 17.96 16.56 15.06
CA ARG A 151 18.45 16.89 13.70
C ARG A 151 19.14 15.70 13.02
N GLU A 152 19.91 14.90 13.79
CA GLU A 152 20.59 13.74 13.23
C GLU A 152 19.60 12.62 12.92
N ALA A 153 18.57 12.40 13.75
CA ALA A 153 17.49 11.46 13.47
C ALA A 153 16.74 11.86 12.17
N ASP A 154 16.37 13.14 12.03
CA ASP A 154 15.72 13.64 10.82
C ASP A 154 16.62 13.49 9.58
N ARG A 155 17.93 13.75 9.73
CA ARG A 155 18.91 13.60 8.64
C ARG A 155 19.02 12.13 8.20
N LEU A 156 19.06 11.20 9.15
CA LEU A 156 19.12 9.75 8.86
C LEU A 156 17.83 9.27 8.21
N ALA A 157 16.67 9.71 8.70
CA ALA A 157 15.38 9.39 8.11
C ALA A 157 15.27 9.89 6.66
N ALA A 158 15.68 11.14 6.40
CA ALA A 158 15.71 11.69 5.06
C ALA A 158 16.68 10.96 4.13
N ALA A 159 17.88 10.61 4.63
CA ALA A 159 18.89 9.88 3.87
C ALA A 159 18.40 8.46 3.50
N GLU A 160 17.73 7.76 4.43
CA GLU A 160 17.15 6.43 4.18
C GLU A 160 15.99 6.49 3.19
N ALA A 161 15.10 7.47 3.32
CA ALA A 161 14.01 7.70 2.38
C ALA A 161 14.50 8.00 0.94
N ALA A 162 15.61 8.72 0.83
CA ALA A 162 16.22 9.11 -0.44
C ALA A 162 17.15 8.05 -1.06
N ARG A 163 17.33 6.90 -0.41
CA ARG A 163 18.18 5.82 -0.94
C ARG A 163 17.38 4.96 -1.92
N PRO A 164 17.78 4.81 -3.19
CA PRO A 164 17.07 4.00 -4.16
C PRO A 164 17.07 2.51 -3.81
N PHE A 165 16.11 1.78 -4.36
CA PHE A 165 16.10 0.32 -4.37
C PHE A 165 16.60 -0.21 -5.71
N ASP A 166 17.20 -1.40 -5.66
CA ASP A 166 17.45 -2.22 -6.83
C ASP A 166 16.43 -3.35 -6.86
N LEU A 167 15.44 -3.26 -7.75
CA LEU A 167 14.35 -4.21 -7.83
C LEU A 167 14.82 -5.63 -8.17
N SER A 168 16.01 -5.77 -8.76
CA SER A 168 16.57 -7.07 -9.15
C SER A 168 17.26 -7.83 -8.02
N ARG A 169 17.57 -7.15 -6.90
CA ARG A 169 18.41 -7.73 -5.83
C ARG A 169 17.70 -7.84 -4.49
N GLY A 170 16.76 -6.94 -4.18
CA GLY A 170 16.16 -6.88 -2.85
C GLY A 170 17.16 -6.69 -1.70
N PRO A 171 16.73 -6.71 -0.44
CA PRO A 171 15.33 -6.67 -0.03
C PRO A 171 14.66 -5.35 -0.40
N LEU A 172 13.35 -5.39 -0.68
CA LEU A 172 12.57 -4.19 -1.04
C LEU A 172 11.86 -3.57 0.18
N LEU A 173 12.31 -3.93 1.35
CA LEU A 173 12.07 -3.34 2.65
C LEU A 173 13.43 -3.12 3.33
N ARG A 174 13.63 -1.93 3.87
CA ARG A 174 14.75 -1.61 4.76
C ARG A 174 14.22 -1.14 6.09
N ALA A 175 14.91 -1.50 7.17
CA ALA A 175 14.61 -1.08 8.53
C ALA A 175 15.90 -0.62 9.21
N VAL A 176 15.83 0.49 9.96
CA VAL A 176 16.94 1.00 10.78
C VAL A 176 16.38 1.43 12.13
N LEU A 177 17.00 0.99 13.21
CA LEU A 177 16.60 1.37 14.57
C LEU A 177 17.51 2.50 15.08
N LEU A 178 16.91 3.61 15.48
CA LEU A 178 17.60 4.72 16.15
C LEU A 178 17.26 4.68 17.64
N ARG A 179 18.26 4.63 18.49
CA ARG A 179 18.12 4.84 19.94
C ARG A 179 18.33 6.31 20.27
N LEU A 180 17.29 6.97 20.76
CA LEU A 180 17.33 8.41 21.07
C LEU A 180 17.63 8.66 22.56
N ALA A 181 17.08 7.82 23.44
CA ALA A 181 17.28 7.87 24.88
C ALA A 181 16.93 6.51 25.50
N PRO A 182 17.22 6.26 26.78
CA PRO A 182 16.63 5.11 27.47
C PRO A 182 15.11 5.10 27.29
N GLY A 183 14.58 3.96 26.82
CA GLY A 183 13.14 3.79 26.55
C GLY A 183 12.56 4.65 25.42
N ARG A 184 13.40 5.26 24.55
CA ARG A 184 12.92 6.08 23.44
C ARG A 184 13.69 5.77 22.17
N HIS A 185 12.99 5.24 21.18
CA HIS A 185 13.57 4.84 19.89
C HIS A 185 12.75 5.36 18.72
N GLU A 186 13.36 5.41 17.54
CA GLU A 186 12.68 5.56 16.26
C GLU A 186 13.06 4.40 15.35
N LEU A 187 12.06 3.80 14.72
CA LEU A 187 12.21 2.77 13.72
C LEU A 187 11.93 3.38 12.36
N LEU A 188 12.99 3.52 11.57
CA LEU A 188 12.92 3.98 10.19
C LEU A 188 12.61 2.77 9.30
N LEU A 189 11.52 2.82 8.56
CA LEU A 189 11.14 1.82 7.58
C LEU A 189 11.06 2.47 6.21
N THR A 190 11.56 1.80 5.19
CA THR A 190 11.36 2.23 3.81
C THR A 190 11.02 1.00 2.96
N PHE A 191 9.89 1.07 2.27
CA PHE A 191 9.45 0.05 1.32
C PHE A 191 9.53 0.59 -0.10
N HIS A 192 9.74 -0.28 -1.07
CA HIS A 192 9.40 0.06 -2.44
C HIS A 192 7.90 -0.23 -2.68
N HIS A 193 7.20 0.69 -3.35
CA HIS A 193 5.75 0.58 -3.57
C HIS A 193 5.32 -0.66 -4.37
N ILE A 194 6.26 -1.31 -5.09
CA ILE A 194 6.00 -2.55 -5.85
C ILE A 194 5.68 -3.75 -4.94
N VAL A 195 6.03 -3.70 -3.64
CA VAL A 195 5.80 -4.78 -2.66
C VAL A 195 4.92 -4.36 -1.49
N SER A 196 4.49 -3.11 -1.41
CA SER A 196 3.71 -2.58 -0.30
C SER A 196 2.88 -1.37 -0.71
N ASP A 197 1.82 -1.09 0.05
CA ASP A 197 0.92 0.06 -0.12
C ASP A 197 0.46 0.58 1.25
N GLY A 198 -0.40 1.61 1.26
CA GLY A 198 -0.91 2.18 2.50
C GLY A 198 -1.73 1.19 3.35
N TRP A 199 -2.45 0.26 2.73
CA TRP A 199 -3.20 -0.78 3.45
C TRP A 199 -2.26 -1.76 4.15
N SER A 200 -1.17 -2.12 3.49
CA SER A 200 -0.14 -3.03 4.00
C SER A 200 0.51 -2.54 5.29
N MET A 201 0.61 -1.21 5.48
CA MET A 201 1.18 -0.63 6.71
C MET A 201 0.36 -1.00 7.95
N GLY A 202 -0.97 -0.98 7.87
CA GLY A 202 -1.83 -1.39 8.98
C GLY A 202 -1.71 -2.88 9.31
N VAL A 203 -1.51 -3.73 8.31
CA VAL A 203 -1.24 -5.16 8.48
C VAL A 203 0.11 -5.36 9.17
N LEU A 204 1.16 -4.70 8.66
CA LEU A 204 2.51 -4.78 9.19
C LEU A 204 2.57 -4.43 10.68
N VAL A 205 2.04 -3.28 11.08
CA VAL A 205 2.10 -2.82 12.48
C VAL A 205 1.38 -3.81 13.41
N ARG A 206 0.23 -4.31 13.00
CA ARG A 206 -0.55 -5.28 13.79
C ARG A 206 0.17 -6.62 13.93
N GLU A 207 0.69 -7.17 12.83
CA GLU A 207 1.41 -8.44 12.84
C GLU A 207 2.76 -8.31 13.56
N MET A 208 3.49 -7.21 13.37
CA MET A 208 4.74 -6.92 14.06
C MET A 208 4.55 -6.91 15.58
N GLY A 209 3.48 -6.28 16.10
CA GLY A 209 3.19 -6.30 17.53
C GLY A 209 2.99 -7.71 18.09
N ALA A 210 2.24 -8.56 17.39
CA ALA A 210 2.02 -9.95 17.80
C ALA A 210 3.31 -10.79 17.75
N LEU A 211 4.11 -10.62 16.71
CA LEU A 211 5.38 -11.35 16.53
C LEU A 211 6.44 -10.90 17.50
N TYR A 212 6.55 -9.60 17.77
CA TYR A 212 7.47 -9.06 18.76
C TYR A 212 7.16 -9.58 20.16
N ALA A 213 5.88 -9.57 20.57
CA ALA A 213 5.47 -10.14 21.85
C ALA A 213 5.80 -11.64 21.97
N ALA A 214 5.58 -12.41 20.90
CA ALA A 214 5.93 -13.82 20.90
C ALA A 214 7.45 -14.04 20.97
N ALA A 215 8.24 -13.22 20.27
CA ALA A 215 9.70 -13.28 20.30
C ALA A 215 10.28 -12.96 21.68
N LEU A 216 9.73 -11.96 22.40
CA LEU A 216 10.11 -11.65 23.77
C LEU A 216 9.91 -12.84 24.72
N ASP A 217 8.83 -13.58 24.52
CA ASP A 217 8.51 -14.76 25.32
C ASP A 217 9.22 -16.04 24.84
N GLY A 218 10.04 -15.97 23.79
CA GLY A 218 10.66 -17.14 23.17
C GLY A 218 9.66 -18.12 22.56
N ARG A 219 8.45 -17.65 22.20
CA ARG A 219 7.37 -18.46 21.62
C ARG A 219 7.39 -18.40 20.10
N PRO A 220 6.91 -19.46 19.41
CA PRO A 220 6.73 -19.40 17.95
C PRO A 220 5.66 -18.37 17.56
N SER A 221 5.64 -18.02 16.25
CA SER A 221 4.65 -17.11 15.68
C SER A 221 3.22 -17.54 16.04
N PRO A 222 2.38 -16.65 16.61
CA PRO A 222 0.99 -16.92 16.89
C PRO A 222 0.07 -16.75 15.67
N LEU A 223 0.62 -16.28 14.55
CA LEU A 223 -0.15 -15.97 13.36
C LEU A 223 -0.32 -17.21 12.47
N PRO A 224 -1.53 -17.50 11.98
CA PRO A 224 -1.75 -18.60 11.03
C PRO A 224 -1.07 -18.30 9.69
N GLU A 225 -0.61 -19.34 8.98
CA GLU A 225 -0.04 -19.18 7.63
C GLU A 225 -1.03 -18.50 6.68
N LEU A 226 -0.51 -17.68 5.76
CA LEU A 226 -1.34 -17.01 4.77
C LEU A 226 -1.82 -18.03 3.71
N PRO A 227 -3.12 -18.11 3.45
CA PRO A 227 -3.66 -19.02 2.45
C PRO A 227 -3.27 -18.63 1.03
N VAL A 228 -3.06 -17.33 0.79
CA VAL A 228 -2.74 -16.74 -0.52
C VAL A 228 -1.61 -15.74 -0.36
N GLN A 229 -0.72 -15.68 -1.33
CA GLN A 229 0.37 -14.72 -1.44
C GLN A 229 0.14 -13.77 -2.62
N TYR A 230 0.85 -12.63 -2.66
CA TYR A 230 0.64 -11.64 -3.72
C TYR A 230 0.95 -12.19 -5.13
N ALA A 231 1.92 -13.08 -5.24
CA ALA A 231 2.23 -13.75 -6.50
C ALA A 231 1.08 -14.64 -7.02
N ASP A 232 0.29 -15.23 -6.11
CA ASP A 232 -0.92 -15.98 -6.46
C ASP A 232 -1.99 -15.07 -7.04
N PHE A 233 -2.17 -13.89 -6.42
CA PHE A 233 -3.04 -12.84 -6.94
C PHE A 233 -2.60 -12.36 -8.33
N ALA A 234 -1.31 -12.12 -8.53
CA ALA A 234 -0.77 -11.67 -9.82
C ALA A 234 -1.11 -12.69 -10.93
N LEU A 235 -0.87 -13.97 -10.67
CA LEU A 235 -1.19 -15.03 -11.61
C LEU A 235 -2.70 -15.16 -11.89
N TRP A 236 -3.52 -15.06 -10.84
CA TRP A 236 -4.97 -15.06 -10.97
C TRP A 236 -5.46 -13.83 -11.76
N GLN A 237 -4.97 -12.64 -11.46
CA GLN A 237 -5.32 -11.40 -12.15
C GLN A 237 -5.05 -11.48 -13.66
N ARG A 238 -3.89 -12.03 -14.06
CA ARG A 238 -3.50 -12.20 -15.47
C ARG A 238 -4.42 -13.17 -16.22
N ARG A 239 -4.92 -14.18 -15.54
CA ARG A 239 -5.87 -15.13 -16.14
C ARG A 239 -7.29 -14.58 -16.21
N TRP A 240 -7.69 -13.85 -15.17
CA TRP A 240 -9.02 -13.32 -15.03
C TRP A 240 -9.27 -12.10 -15.92
N LEU A 241 -8.34 -11.14 -15.95
CA LEU A 241 -8.50 -9.88 -16.67
C LEU A 241 -8.14 -10.04 -18.15
N THR A 242 -8.90 -10.87 -18.86
CA THR A 242 -8.74 -11.18 -20.28
C THR A 242 -10.11 -11.19 -21.00
N GLY A 243 -10.10 -11.20 -22.34
CA GLY A 243 -11.30 -11.35 -23.16
C GLY A 243 -12.43 -10.42 -22.74
N LYS A 244 -13.63 -10.96 -22.59
CA LYS A 244 -14.86 -10.20 -22.24
C LYS A 244 -14.79 -9.41 -20.92
N VAL A 245 -14.03 -9.89 -19.94
CA VAL A 245 -13.85 -9.18 -18.66
C VAL A 245 -13.08 -7.89 -18.90
N LEU A 246 -11.94 -8.00 -19.56
CA LEU A 246 -11.11 -6.84 -19.92
C LEU A 246 -11.86 -5.86 -20.82
N GLU A 247 -12.54 -6.37 -21.86
CA GLU A 247 -13.34 -5.55 -22.78
C GLU A 247 -14.41 -4.73 -22.05
N ARG A 248 -15.16 -5.36 -21.13
CA ARG A 248 -16.18 -4.69 -20.34
C ARG A 248 -15.61 -3.58 -19.46
N HIS A 249 -14.52 -3.85 -18.74
CA HIS A 249 -13.87 -2.86 -17.89
C HIS A 249 -13.29 -1.71 -18.72
N THR A 250 -12.64 -2.03 -19.83
CA THR A 250 -12.08 -1.02 -20.75
C THR A 250 -13.16 -0.15 -21.36
N ALA A 251 -14.28 -0.74 -21.78
CA ALA A 251 -15.42 0.00 -22.32
C ALA A 251 -16.03 0.96 -21.30
N TYR A 252 -16.18 0.50 -20.04
CA TYR A 252 -16.67 1.35 -18.96
C TYR A 252 -15.78 2.58 -18.73
N TRP A 253 -14.47 2.38 -18.59
CA TRP A 253 -13.55 3.49 -18.34
C TRP A 253 -13.40 4.40 -19.54
N ARG A 254 -13.37 3.86 -20.78
CA ARG A 254 -13.34 4.66 -22.02
C ARG A 254 -14.57 5.57 -22.12
N GLU A 255 -15.73 5.07 -21.75
CA GLU A 255 -16.96 5.88 -21.73
C GLU A 255 -16.91 6.95 -20.65
N ARG A 256 -16.50 6.59 -19.41
CA ARG A 256 -16.43 7.52 -18.29
C ARG A 256 -15.42 8.65 -18.46
N LEU A 257 -14.32 8.37 -19.13
CA LEU A 257 -13.24 9.33 -19.38
C LEU A 257 -13.34 10.00 -20.75
N ARG A 258 -14.43 9.80 -21.47
CA ARG A 258 -14.62 10.40 -22.78
C ARG A 258 -14.67 11.92 -22.68
N GLY A 259 -13.80 12.61 -23.44
CA GLY A 259 -13.73 14.07 -23.48
C GLY A 259 -13.02 14.71 -22.29
N LEU A 260 -12.58 13.91 -21.32
CA LEU A 260 -11.81 14.43 -20.21
C LEU A 260 -10.52 15.07 -20.70
N PRO A 261 -10.19 16.31 -20.29
CA PRO A 261 -8.93 16.94 -20.60
C PRO A 261 -7.74 16.11 -20.13
N ALA A 262 -6.72 15.96 -20.98
CA ALA A 262 -5.50 15.21 -20.61
C ALA A 262 -4.76 15.82 -19.42
N GLU A 263 -4.88 17.14 -19.24
CA GLU A 263 -4.25 17.89 -18.15
C GLU A 263 -5.22 18.86 -17.50
N THR A 264 -5.14 18.99 -16.18
CA THR A 264 -5.78 20.06 -15.43
C THR A 264 -4.74 21.14 -15.18
N GLU A 265 -4.84 22.26 -15.89
CA GLU A 265 -3.98 23.41 -15.69
C GLU A 265 -4.42 24.16 -14.42
N LEU A 266 -3.56 24.14 -13.40
CA LEU A 266 -3.72 24.99 -12.22
C LEU A 266 -2.83 26.23 -12.38
N PRO A 267 -3.25 27.40 -11.85
CA PRO A 267 -2.41 28.56 -11.85
C PRO A 267 -1.12 28.28 -11.09
N ALA A 268 0.01 28.45 -11.74
CA ALA A 268 1.32 28.20 -11.19
C ALA A 268 2.17 29.48 -11.27
N ASP A 269 2.93 29.75 -10.19
CA ASP A 269 3.83 30.90 -10.14
C ASP A 269 5.04 30.78 -11.07
N ARG A 270 5.31 29.55 -11.53
CA ARG A 270 6.45 29.24 -12.40
C ARG A 270 6.02 28.24 -13.49
N SER A 271 6.60 28.36 -14.67
CA SER A 271 6.40 27.38 -15.74
C SER A 271 6.96 26.01 -15.33
N ARG A 272 6.30 24.96 -15.78
CA ARG A 272 6.77 23.58 -15.57
C ARG A 272 8.10 23.38 -16.31
N PRO A 273 9.11 22.77 -15.67
CA PRO A 273 10.36 22.44 -16.35
C PRO A 273 10.12 21.33 -17.39
N ALA A 274 10.94 21.28 -18.43
CA ALA A 274 10.88 20.25 -19.47
C ALA A 274 11.12 18.84 -18.91
N VAL A 275 11.92 18.73 -17.85
CA VAL A 275 12.20 17.49 -17.12
C VAL A 275 11.71 17.65 -15.70
N ALA A 276 10.85 16.74 -15.24
CA ALA A 276 10.33 16.75 -13.87
C ALA A 276 11.49 16.52 -12.88
N SER A 277 11.55 17.35 -11.82
CA SER A 277 12.58 17.21 -10.78
C SER A 277 12.23 16.15 -9.73
N HIS A 278 10.99 15.68 -9.71
CA HIS A 278 10.39 14.82 -8.67
C HIS A 278 10.55 15.33 -7.23
N ARG A 279 10.91 16.61 -7.07
CA ARG A 279 11.02 17.25 -5.75
C ARG A 279 9.62 17.63 -5.29
N GLY A 280 9.22 17.10 -4.15
CA GLY A 280 7.96 17.38 -3.49
C GLY A 280 8.17 18.05 -2.14
N ALA A 281 7.09 18.52 -1.54
CA ALA A 281 7.01 18.99 -0.18
C ALA A 281 5.68 18.55 0.44
N GLU A 282 5.66 18.42 1.75
CA GLU A 282 4.46 18.11 2.53
C GLU A 282 4.04 19.34 3.34
N HIS A 283 2.76 19.70 3.23
CA HIS A 283 2.15 20.72 4.08
C HIS A 283 1.12 20.07 5.00
N ARG A 284 1.42 20.03 6.28
CA ARG A 284 0.54 19.44 7.30
C ARG A 284 -0.37 20.51 7.88
N PHE A 285 -1.65 20.20 7.96
CA PHE A 285 -2.65 21.00 8.65
C PHE A 285 -3.64 20.08 9.37
N ALA A 286 -4.35 20.61 10.33
CA ALA A 286 -5.37 19.87 11.07
C ALA A 286 -6.69 20.62 11.03
N LEU A 287 -7.77 19.88 10.96
CA LEU A 287 -9.11 20.38 11.20
C LEU A 287 -9.43 20.25 12.69
N ASP A 288 -10.01 21.27 13.28
CA ASP A 288 -10.45 21.20 14.67
C ASP A 288 -11.71 20.31 14.82
N ALA A 289 -12.03 19.93 16.05
CA ALA A 289 -13.15 19.04 16.34
C ALA A 289 -14.51 19.60 15.88
N GLY A 290 -14.69 20.92 15.89
CA GLY A 290 -15.90 21.58 15.40
C GLY A 290 -16.05 21.46 13.89
N GLN A 291 -14.95 21.68 13.15
CA GLN A 291 -14.90 21.50 11.70
C GLN A 291 -15.17 20.04 11.30
N VAL A 292 -14.56 19.08 11.99
CA VAL A 292 -14.80 17.65 11.75
C VAL A 292 -16.26 17.30 12.00
N SER A 293 -16.83 17.75 13.14
CA SER A 293 -18.27 17.50 13.47
C SER A 293 -19.22 18.11 12.43
N ALA A 294 -18.90 19.30 11.92
CA ALA A 294 -19.70 19.95 10.88
C ALA A 294 -19.67 19.18 9.55
N LEU A 295 -18.49 18.69 9.12
CA LEU A 295 -18.32 17.87 7.93
C LEU A 295 -19.06 16.54 8.05
N GLU A 296 -18.94 15.86 9.18
CA GLU A 296 -19.70 14.63 9.44
C GLU A 296 -21.21 14.86 9.50
N GLY A 297 -21.63 16.00 10.07
CA GLY A 297 -23.01 16.43 10.07
C GLY A 297 -23.55 16.65 8.66
N LEU A 298 -22.77 17.29 7.79
CA LEU A 298 -23.11 17.45 6.37
C LEU A 298 -23.20 16.10 5.67
N ALA A 299 -22.20 15.24 5.84
CA ALA A 299 -22.19 13.90 5.23
C ALA A 299 -23.46 13.11 5.61
N ARG A 300 -23.85 13.12 6.89
CA ARG A 300 -25.09 12.46 7.35
C ARG A 300 -26.36 13.04 6.74
N ARG A 301 -26.47 14.38 6.65
CA ARG A 301 -27.66 15.03 6.05
C ARG A 301 -27.81 14.70 4.57
N GLU A 302 -26.70 14.66 3.84
CA GLU A 302 -26.70 14.39 2.39
C GLU A 302 -26.65 12.89 2.06
N GLY A 303 -26.66 11.99 3.05
CA GLY A 303 -26.55 10.54 2.83
C GLY A 303 -25.24 10.12 2.18
N THR A 304 -24.15 10.86 2.44
CA THR A 304 -22.83 10.65 1.85
C THR A 304 -21.78 10.29 2.90
N THR A 305 -20.54 10.04 2.48
CA THR A 305 -19.42 9.79 3.38
C THR A 305 -18.56 11.07 3.59
N PRO A 306 -17.81 11.19 4.69
CA PRO A 306 -16.85 12.29 4.86
C PRO A 306 -15.86 12.40 3.70
N PHE A 307 -15.43 11.26 3.12
CA PHE A 307 -14.59 11.24 1.92
C PHE A 307 -15.26 11.95 0.74
N MET A 308 -16.55 11.67 0.47
CA MET A 308 -17.28 12.30 -0.64
C MET A 308 -17.43 13.80 -0.44
N VAL A 309 -17.64 14.26 0.80
CA VAL A 309 -17.70 15.69 1.13
C VAL A 309 -16.36 16.37 0.88
N LEU A 310 -15.25 15.77 1.34
CA LEU A 310 -13.89 16.30 1.14
C LEU A 310 -13.51 16.29 -0.35
N ALA A 311 -13.82 15.21 -1.07
CA ALA A 311 -13.59 15.12 -2.52
C ALA A 311 -14.38 16.20 -3.28
N ALA A 312 -15.65 16.41 -2.92
CA ALA A 312 -16.47 17.47 -3.53
C ALA A 312 -15.91 18.88 -3.25
N ALA A 313 -15.47 19.14 -2.02
CA ALA A 313 -14.81 20.40 -1.67
C ALA A 313 -13.52 20.63 -2.45
N THR A 314 -12.70 19.57 -2.61
CA THR A 314 -11.46 19.60 -3.40
C THR A 314 -11.77 19.87 -4.87
N LEU A 315 -12.73 19.16 -5.47
CA LEU A 315 -13.13 19.38 -6.85
C LEU A 315 -13.71 20.79 -7.07
N ALA A 316 -14.50 21.31 -6.14
CA ALA A 316 -15.01 22.68 -6.20
C ALA A 316 -13.88 23.74 -6.16
N LEU A 317 -12.85 23.50 -5.34
CA LEU A 317 -11.65 24.36 -5.32
C LEU A 317 -10.90 24.27 -6.65
N LEU A 318 -10.66 23.07 -7.15
CA LEU A 318 -9.96 22.85 -8.43
C LEU A 318 -10.72 23.47 -9.60
N SER A 319 -12.05 23.35 -9.63
CA SER A 319 -12.91 23.99 -10.65
C SER A 319 -12.72 25.52 -10.65
N ARG A 320 -12.74 26.14 -9.48
CA ARG A 320 -12.53 27.61 -9.35
C ARG A 320 -11.13 28.05 -9.76
N LEU A 321 -10.11 27.25 -9.47
CA LEU A 321 -8.72 27.58 -9.80
C LEU A 321 -8.41 27.35 -11.27
N SER A 322 -8.97 26.32 -11.88
CA SER A 322 -8.72 25.95 -13.29
C SER A 322 -9.70 26.56 -14.27
N GLY A 323 -10.86 27.07 -13.79
CA GLY A 323 -11.96 27.53 -14.64
C GLY A 323 -12.67 26.41 -15.40
N ARG A 324 -12.53 25.14 -14.99
CA ARG A 324 -13.09 23.95 -15.63
C ARG A 324 -14.14 23.30 -14.73
N ASP A 325 -15.22 22.82 -15.35
CA ASP A 325 -16.29 22.08 -14.65
C ASP A 325 -16.13 20.56 -14.77
N ASP A 326 -15.38 20.08 -15.77
CA ASP A 326 -15.07 18.67 -15.95
C ASP A 326 -13.65 18.37 -15.45
N LEU A 327 -13.57 17.66 -14.34
CA LEU A 327 -12.35 17.40 -13.58
C LEU A 327 -12.27 15.93 -13.16
N SER A 328 -11.06 15.39 -13.15
CA SER A 328 -10.77 14.08 -12.58
C SER A 328 -9.89 14.21 -11.34
N LEU A 329 -10.20 13.41 -10.32
CA LEU A 329 -9.41 13.28 -9.11
C LEU A 329 -9.03 11.81 -8.95
N GLY A 330 -7.73 11.50 -8.98
CA GLY A 330 -7.23 10.18 -8.65
C GLY A 330 -7.15 9.97 -7.14
N THR A 331 -7.61 8.82 -6.66
CA THR A 331 -7.45 8.41 -5.26
C THR A 331 -6.84 7.02 -5.21
N PRO A 332 -6.01 6.71 -4.19
CA PRO A 332 -5.51 5.36 -3.98
C PRO A 332 -6.62 4.39 -3.57
#